data_9b46c8209f1e1f9836625f5108a70f26
#
_entry.id   9b46c8209f1e1f9836625f5108a70f26
#
_cell.length_a   1.000
_cell.length_b   1.000
_cell.length_c   1.000
_cell.angle_alpha   90.00
_cell.angle_beta   90.00
_cell.angle_gamma   90.00
#
_symmetry.space_group_name_H-M   'P 1'
#
loop_
_entity.id
_entity.type
_entity.pdbx_description
1 polymer ?
#
loop_
_entity_poly.entity_id
_entity_poly.type
_entity_poly.pdbx_seq_one_letter_code
_entity_poly.pdbx_strand_id
1 'polypeptide(L)'
;MSTRLYNGIMAFEAEIERIQQIKADLLRTQGQRVLAVAFDLSALIKLRIQTRGENSQKQSLPYYTPFTVKSRKAKGYQVGYVDYTQTGQLWASVGPRLISEGGGKVSAVIESRNERGKGILDKSVPKRGNLLLASDEELKIAQDAYTESITRILNI
;
A
#
# COMPACT_ATOMS: atom_id res chain seq x y z
N MET A 1 3.36 -38.95 42.20
CA MET A 1 3.55 -37.70 41.45
C MET A 1 2.44 -36.74 41.84
N SER A 2 2.79 -35.50 42.23
CA SER A 2 1.80 -34.56 42.78
C SER A 2 0.89 -34.03 41.68
N THR A 3 -0.42 -34.06 41.90
CA THR A 3 -1.47 -33.53 40.99
C THR A 3 -1.17 -32.08 40.53
N ARG A 4 -0.49 -31.27 41.33
CA ARG A 4 -0.06 -29.90 41.01
C ARG A 4 0.98 -29.84 39.90
N LEU A 5 1.95 -30.77 39.87
CA LEU A 5 2.96 -30.86 38.80
C LEU A 5 2.32 -31.29 37.47
N TYR A 6 1.40 -32.21 37.49
CA TYR A 6 0.70 -32.66 36.31
C TYR A 6 -0.15 -31.52 35.68
N ASN A 7 -0.92 -30.79 36.50
CA ASN A 7 -1.70 -29.66 36.04
C ASN A 7 -0.83 -28.53 35.48
N GLY A 8 0.36 -28.29 36.04
CA GLY A 8 1.32 -27.33 35.51
C GLY A 8 1.88 -27.71 34.14
N ILE A 9 2.17 -28.99 33.91
CA ILE A 9 2.67 -29.48 32.62
C ILE A 9 1.58 -29.35 31.55
N MET A 10 0.35 -29.75 31.84
CA MET A 10 -0.78 -29.64 30.90
C MET A 10 -1.08 -28.18 30.53
N ALA A 11 -0.97 -27.23 31.47
CA ALA A 11 -1.15 -25.83 31.21
C ALA A 11 -0.03 -25.26 30.30
N PHE A 12 1.19 -25.73 30.48
CA PHE A 12 2.34 -25.32 29.64
C PHE A 12 2.23 -25.88 28.21
N GLU A 13 1.81 -27.16 28.08
CA GLU A 13 1.56 -27.76 26.76
C GLU A 13 0.46 -27.02 25.99
N ALA A 14 -0.64 -26.67 26.65
CA ALA A 14 -1.72 -25.90 26.04
C ALA A 14 -1.26 -24.50 25.57
N GLU A 15 -0.38 -23.85 26.33
CA GLU A 15 0.18 -22.55 25.92
C GLU A 15 1.15 -22.67 24.73
N ILE A 16 1.94 -23.74 24.66
CA ILE A 16 2.79 -24.04 23.50
C ILE A 16 1.92 -24.24 22.25
N GLU A 17 0.86 -25.03 22.33
CA GLU A 17 -0.07 -25.24 21.22
C GLU A 17 -0.72 -23.94 20.77
N ARG A 18 -1.15 -23.10 21.71
CA ARG A 18 -1.69 -21.76 21.42
C ARG A 18 -0.68 -20.88 20.66
N ILE A 19 0.56 -20.83 21.11
CA ILE A 19 1.63 -20.08 20.43
C ILE A 19 1.89 -20.61 19.03
N GLN A 20 1.91 -21.94 18.86
CA GLN A 20 2.08 -22.56 17.55
C GLN A 20 0.92 -22.21 16.60
N GLN A 21 -0.31 -22.20 17.09
CA GLN A 21 -1.48 -21.82 16.32
C GLN A 21 -1.42 -20.36 15.88
N ILE A 22 -1.10 -19.44 16.79
CA ILE A 22 -0.91 -18.03 16.48
C ILE A 22 0.16 -17.84 15.41
N LYS A 23 1.31 -18.51 15.53
CA LYS A 23 2.38 -18.47 14.54
C LYS A 23 1.89 -18.96 13.17
N ALA A 24 1.16 -20.06 13.12
CA ALA A 24 0.60 -20.60 11.89
C ALA A 24 -0.38 -19.62 11.22
N ASP A 25 -1.25 -18.99 11.99
CA ASP A 25 -2.22 -18.01 11.50
C ASP A 25 -1.53 -16.73 11.00
N LEU A 26 -0.50 -16.25 11.69
CA LEU A 26 0.30 -15.12 11.25
C LEU A 26 0.97 -15.38 9.90
N LEU A 27 1.56 -16.55 9.72
CA LEU A 27 2.22 -16.95 8.47
C LEU A 27 1.21 -17.13 7.34
N ARG A 28 0.10 -17.82 7.60
CA ARG A 28 -0.95 -18.09 6.61
C ARG A 28 -1.59 -16.83 6.06
N THR A 29 -1.79 -15.81 6.91
CA THR A 29 -2.50 -14.57 6.54
C THR A 29 -1.55 -13.41 6.21
N GLN A 30 -0.23 -13.60 6.27
CA GLN A 30 0.77 -12.55 6.03
C GLN A 30 0.59 -11.88 4.67
N GLY A 31 0.47 -12.65 3.60
CA GLY A 31 0.30 -12.11 2.25
C GLY A 31 -0.97 -11.28 2.10
N GLN A 32 -2.07 -11.71 2.71
CA GLN A 32 -3.35 -10.97 2.69
C GLN A 32 -3.23 -9.64 3.42
N ARG A 33 -2.57 -9.60 4.59
CA ARG A 33 -2.34 -8.35 5.34
C ARG A 33 -1.44 -7.37 4.58
N VAL A 34 -0.33 -7.86 4.04
CA VAL A 34 0.57 -7.03 3.21
C VAL A 34 -0.16 -6.47 2.01
N LEU A 35 -0.98 -7.28 1.34
CA LEU A 35 -1.75 -6.84 0.18
C LEU A 35 -2.83 -5.80 0.57
N ALA A 36 -3.54 -5.99 1.67
CA ALA A 36 -4.55 -5.05 2.16
C ALA A 36 -3.93 -3.69 2.46
N VAL A 37 -2.83 -3.64 3.22
CA VAL A 37 -2.10 -2.40 3.52
C VAL A 37 -1.56 -1.74 2.24
N ALA A 38 -1.09 -2.53 1.27
CA ALA A 38 -0.63 -1.99 0.00
C ALA A 38 -1.77 -1.41 -0.86
N PHE A 39 -3.00 -1.93 -0.75
CA PHE A 39 -4.18 -1.31 -1.37
C PHE A 39 -4.48 0.05 -0.75
N ASP A 40 -4.48 0.14 0.59
CA ASP A 40 -4.71 1.40 1.30
C ASP A 40 -3.63 2.42 0.96
N LEU A 41 -2.36 2.01 0.96
CA LEU A 41 -1.24 2.87 0.56
C LEU A 41 -1.39 3.36 -0.89
N SER A 42 -1.79 2.48 -1.82
CA SER A 42 -2.08 2.85 -3.20
C SER A 42 -3.20 3.90 -3.30
N ALA A 43 -4.24 3.78 -2.47
CA ALA A 43 -5.33 4.76 -2.42
C ALA A 43 -4.85 6.12 -1.87
N LEU A 44 -4.02 6.13 -0.83
CA LEU A 44 -3.43 7.36 -0.28
C LEU A 44 -2.55 8.09 -1.30
N ILE A 45 -1.68 7.36 -2.01
CA ILE A 45 -0.85 7.92 -3.09
C ILE A 45 -1.72 8.56 -4.18
N LYS A 46 -2.76 7.87 -4.63
CA LYS A 46 -3.72 8.41 -5.61
C LYS A 46 -4.38 9.67 -5.09
N LEU A 47 -4.87 9.64 -3.85
CA LEU A 47 -5.53 10.77 -3.20
C LEU A 47 -4.60 12.00 -3.15
N ARG A 48 -3.35 11.83 -2.67
CA ARG A 48 -2.35 12.91 -2.63
C ARG A 48 -2.16 13.56 -4.00
N ILE A 49 -1.96 12.76 -5.04
CA ILE A 49 -1.73 13.28 -6.39
C ILE A 49 -2.98 13.94 -6.95
N GLN A 50 -4.15 13.36 -6.76
CA GLN A 50 -5.39 13.85 -7.34
C GLN A 50 -5.99 15.06 -6.61
N THR A 51 -5.79 15.17 -5.29
CA THR A 51 -6.40 16.24 -4.48
C THR A 51 -5.43 17.34 -4.10
N ARG A 52 -4.15 16.99 -3.81
CA ARG A 52 -3.14 17.96 -3.38
C ARG A 52 -2.21 18.38 -4.52
N GLY A 53 -2.08 17.56 -5.57
CA GLY A 53 -1.13 17.83 -6.66
C GLY A 53 0.32 17.79 -6.22
N GLU A 54 0.68 16.88 -5.33
CA GLU A 54 1.99 16.76 -4.71
C GLU A 54 2.66 15.42 -5.03
N ASN A 55 3.99 15.43 -5.14
CA ASN A 55 4.80 14.21 -5.17
C ASN A 55 5.07 13.67 -3.75
N SER A 56 5.83 12.58 -3.61
CA SER A 56 6.15 11.97 -2.31
C SER A 56 6.94 12.88 -1.35
N GLN A 57 7.60 13.89 -1.87
CA GLN A 57 8.37 14.89 -1.10
C GLN A 57 7.57 16.17 -0.80
N LYS A 58 6.24 16.13 -0.97
CA LYS A 58 5.32 17.28 -0.80
C LYS A 58 5.62 18.46 -1.74
N GLN A 59 6.32 18.21 -2.85
CA GLN A 59 6.56 19.22 -3.87
C GLN A 59 5.37 19.24 -4.84
N SER A 60 4.94 20.45 -5.22
CA SER A 60 3.84 20.63 -6.16
C SER A 60 4.15 20.04 -7.53
N LEU A 61 3.19 19.32 -8.09
CA LEU A 61 3.24 18.83 -9.46
C LEU A 61 3.12 20.01 -10.44
N PRO A 62 3.76 19.91 -11.61
CA PRO A 62 3.73 21.00 -12.60
C PRO A 62 2.33 21.26 -13.13
N TYR A 63 2.13 22.45 -13.65
CA TYR A 63 0.90 22.85 -14.34
C TYR A 63 0.77 22.15 -15.70
N TYR A 64 -0.47 22.04 -16.16
CA TYR A 64 -0.75 21.63 -17.52
C TYR A 64 -0.32 22.69 -18.54
N THR A 65 0.03 22.25 -19.75
CA THR A 65 0.25 23.19 -20.86
C THR A 65 -1.03 23.97 -21.19
N PRO A 66 -0.95 25.19 -21.74
CA PRO A 66 -2.13 25.98 -22.09
C PRO A 66 -3.13 25.25 -22.99
N PHE A 67 -2.64 24.46 -23.94
CA PHE A 67 -3.48 23.63 -24.81
C PHE A 67 -4.28 22.58 -24.01
N THR A 68 -3.61 21.88 -23.08
CA THR A 68 -4.25 20.88 -22.22
C THR A 68 -5.26 21.53 -21.27
N VAL A 69 -4.93 22.70 -20.71
CA VAL A 69 -5.84 23.49 -19.85
C VAL A 69 -7.16 23.78 -20.58
N LYS A 70 -7.10 24.24 -21.84
CA LYS A 70 -8.31 24.55 -22.64
C LYS A 70 -9.19 23.30 -22.81
N SER A 71 -8.60 22.17 -23.19
CA SER A 71 -9.31 20.91 -23.38
C SER A 71 -9.91 20.37 -22.07
N ARG A 72 -9.19 20.51 -20.95
CA ARG A 72 -9.65 20.02 -19.63
C ARG A 72 -10.79 20.88 -19.08
N LYS A 73 -10.67 22.21 -19.21
CA LYS A 73 -11.76 23.14 -18.81
C LYS A 73 -13.06 22.84 -19.55
N ALA A 74 -13.00 22.57 -20.85
CA ALA A 74 -14.17 22.21 -21.65
C ALA A 74 -14.87 20.92 -21.17
N LYS A 75 -14.14 20.05 -20.46
CA LYS A 75 -14.64 18.79 -19.90
C LYS A 75 -14.94 18.85 -18.39
N GLY A 76 -14.81 20.01 -17.76
CA GLY A 76 -15.03 20.19 -16.32
C GLY A 76 -13.96 19.58 -15.42
N TYR A 77 -12.76 19.25 -15.96
CA TYR A 77 -11.66 18.70 -15.16
C TYR A 77 -10.85 19.81 -14.48
N GLN A 78 -10.24 19.49 -13.33
CA GLN A 78 -9.31 20.40 -12.68
C GLN A 78 -8.09 20.70 -13.60
N VAL A 79 -7.48 21.89 -13.45
CA VAL A 79 -6.40 22.38 -14.33
C VAL A 79 -5.20 22.95 -13.57
N GLY A 80 -5.26 22.99 -12.24
CA GLY A 80 -4.23 23.60 -11.39
C GLY A 80 -2.91 22.83 -11.36
N TYR A 81 -2.93 21.53 -11.63
CA TYR A 81 -1.74 20.66 -11.63
C TYR A 81 -1.99 19.38 -12.42
N VAL A 82 -0.91 18.67 -12.78
CA VAL A 82 -1.03 17.42 -13.54
C VAL A 82 -1.41 16.28 -12.60
N ASP A 83 -2.66 15.82 -12.69
CA ASP A 83 -3.23 14.74 -11.86
C ASP A 83 -3.42 13.40 -12.58
N TYR A 84 -3.13 13.36 -13.88
CA TYR A 84 -3.28 12.16 -14.74
C TYR A 84 -4.71 11.60 -14.83
N THR A 85 -5.73 12.41 -14.55
CA THR A 85 -7.14 11.97 -14.52
C THR A 85 -7.87 12.09 -15.85
N GLN A 86 -7.22 12.57 -16.93
CA GLN A 86 -7.89 12.89 -18.19
C GLN A 86 -8.75 11.74 -18.76
N THR A 87 -8.30 10.49 -18.61
CA THR A 87 -9.06 9.31 -19.04
C THR A 87 -9.40 8.36 -17.90
N GLY A 88 -8.89 8.61 -16.70
CA GLY A 88 -8.98 7.69 -15.56
C GLY A 88 -8.19 6.38 -15.71
N GLN A 89 -7.75 6.05 -16.93
CA GLN A 89 -7.14 4.76 -17.25
C GLN A 89 -5.84 4.48 -16.49
N LEU A 90 -5.01 5.51 -16.23
CA LEU A 90 -3.80 5.32 -15.45
C LEU A 90 -4.15 4.81 -14.05
N TRP A 91 -4.98 5.56 -13.34
CA TRP A 91 -5.33 5.23 -11.95
C TRP A 91 -6.15 3.95 -11.81
N ALA A 92 -6.94 3.59 -12.82
CA ALA A 92 -7.61 2.30 -12.88
C ALA A 92 -6.62 1.12 -13.06
N SER A 93 -5.46 1.36 -13.68
CA SER A 93 -4.44 0.34 -13.88
C SER A 93 -3.45 0.20 -12.72
N VAL A 94 -3.32 1.23 -11.87
CA VAL A 94 -2.37 1.23 -10.74
C VAL A 94 -2.96 0.49 -9.55
N GLY A 95 -2.19 -0.44 -9.03
CA GLY A 95 -2.57 -1.20 -7.84
C GLY A 95 -1.41 -2.04 -7.31
N PRO A 96 -1.57 -2.63 -6.13
CA PRO A 96 -0.56 -3.47 -5.54
C PRO A 96 -0.55 -4.87 -6.16
N ARG A 97 0.63 -5.47 -6.17
CA ARG A 97 0.89 -6.88 -6.48
C ARG A 97 1.82 -7.46 -5.43
N LEU A 98 1.49 -8.65 -4.94
CA LEU A 98 2.38 -9.38 -4.05
C LEU A 98 3.62 -9.88 -4.78
N ILE A 99 4.75 -9.80 -4.07
CA ILE A 99 6.01 -10.43 -4.44
C ILE A 99 6.35 -11.40 -3.30
N SER A 100 6.54 -12.67 -3.64
CA SER A 100 7.07 -13.65 -2.68
C SER A 100 8.59 -13.65 -2.80
N GLU A 101 9.24 -13.15 -1.77
CA GLU A 101 10.69 -13.26 -1.62
C GLU A 101 10.96 -14.54 -0.82
N GLY A 102 11.76 -15.46 -1.28
CA GLY A 102 12.05 -16.71 -0.56
C GLY A 102 12.35 -16.50 0.93
N GLY A 103 12.29 -17.55 1.74
CA GLY A 103 12.54 -17.47 3.19
C GLY A 103 11.37 -16.93 4.04
N GLY A 104 10.15 -16.99 3.53
CA GLY A 104 8.95 -16.53 4.26
C GLY A 104 8.75 -15.02 4.27
N LYS A 105 9.54 -14.27 3.51
CA LYS A 105 9.33 -12.83 3.31
C LYS A 105 8.30 -12.59 2.22
N VAL A 106 7.37 -11.69 2.51
CA VAL A 106 6.33 -11.25 1.57
C VAL A 106 6.41 -9.73 1.48
N SER A 107 6.49 -9.21 0.26
CA SER A 107 6.40 -7.79 -0.03
C SER A 107 5.30 -7.50 -1.05
N ALA A 108 4.94 -6.23 -1.21
CA ALA A 108 4.05 -5.78 -2.26
C ALA A 108 4.67 -4.61 -3.01
N VAL A 109 4.46 -4.57 -4.31
CA VAL A 109 4.82 -3.44 -5.16
C VAL A 109 3.54 -2.76 -5.67
N ILE A 110 3.54 -1.42 -5.68
CA ILE A 110 2.49 -0.62 -6.30
C ILE A 110 2.97 -0.24 -7.70
N GLU A 111 2.28 -0.72 -8.71
CA GLU A 111 2.67 -0.55 -10.11
C GLU A 111 1.45 -0.42 -11.02
N SER A 112 1.66 0.00 -12.27
CA SER A 112 0.63 -0.10 -13.31
C SER A 112 0.56 -1.52 -13.85
N ARG A 113 -0.66 -2.05 -13.98
CA ARG A 113 -0.92 -3.40 -14.49
C ARG A 113 -0.91 -3.48 -16.02
N ASN A 114 -0.82 -2.35 -16.71
CA ASN A 114 -0.80 -2.33 -18.18
C ASN A 114 0.36 -1.48 -18.72
N GLU A 115 0.81 -1.81 -19.92
CA GLU A 115 1.97 -1.18 -20.57
C GLU A 115 1.77 0.32 -20.82
N ARG A 116 0.55 0.75 -21.13
CA ARG A 116 0.24 2.17 -21.33
C ARG A 116 0.45 2.97 -20.05
N GLY A 117 -0.03 2.46 -18.93
CA GLY A 117 0.16 3.09 -17.61
C GLY A 117 1.62 3.12 -17.20
N LYS A 118 2.37 2.04 -17.40
CA LYS A 118 3.82 1.98 -17.18
C LYS A 118 4.51 3.06 -18.01
N GLY A 119 4.25 3.14 -19.31
CA GLY A 119 4.85 4.15 -20.18
C GLY A 119 4.52 5.60 -19.79
N ILE A 120 3.35 5.87 -19.19
CA ILE A 120 3.01 7.18 -18.65
C ILE A 120 3.85 7.48 -17.40
N LEU A 121 3.97 6.52 -16.49
CA LEU A 121 4.75 6.65 -15.27
C LEU A 121 6.23 6.84 -15.58
N ASP A 122 6.81 6.02 -16.45
CA ASP A 122 8.22 6.09 -16.85
C ASP A 122 8.57 7.44 -17.45
N LYS A 123 7.71 7.97 -18.33
CA LYS A 123 7.89 9.31 -18.92
C LYS A 123 7.76 10.45 -17.91
N SER A 124 7.10 10.21 -16.79
CA SER A 124 6.93 11.21 -15.73
C SER A 124 8.14 11.29 -14.80
N VAL A 125 8.83 10.17 -14.58
CA VAL A 125 9.95 10.07 -13.62
C VAL A 125 11.04 11.14 -13.83
N PRO A 126 11.56 11.41 -15.04
CA PRO A 126 12.62 12.40 -15.23
C PRO A 126 12.21 13.84 -14.86
N LYS A 127 10.92 14.14 -14.89
CA LYS A 127 10.39 15.49 -14.68
C LYS A 127 9.73 15.70 -13.31
N ARG A 128 9.31 14.64 -12.65
CA ARG A 128 8.39 14.70 -11.51
C ARG A 128 8.73 13.74 -10.39
N GLY A 129 9.79 12.98 -10.55
CA GLY A 129 10.13 11.87 -9.66
C GLY A 129 9.19 10.68 -9.80
N ASN A 130 9.43 9.64 -9.03
CA ASN A 130 8.57 8.47 -9.01
C ASN A 130 7.24 8.81 -8.29
N LEU A 131 6.17 8.92 -9.06
CA LEU A 131 4.85 9.29 -8.56
C LEU A 131 4.26 8.25 -7.60
N LEU A 132 4.63 6.98 -7.76
CA LEU A 132 4.13 5.88 -6.93
C LEU A 132 4.94 5.67 -5.64
N LEU A 133 5.98 6.49 -5.40
CA LEU A 133 6.63 6.51 -4.09
C LEU A 133 5.66 7.05 -3.04
N ALA A 134 5.58 6.36 -1.93
CA ALA A 134 4.87 6.84 -0.76
C ALA A 134 5.64 7.97 -0.07
N SER A 135 4.95 8.91 0.54
CA SER A 135 5.51 9.87 1.48
C SER A 135 5.72 9.22 2.85
N ASP A 136 6.53 9.86 3.71
CA ASP A 136 6.76 9.37 5.08
C ASP A 136 5.46 9.27 5.88
N GLU A 137 4.53 10.21 5.67
CA GLU A 137 3.21 10.20 6.30
C GLU A 137 2.37 8.99 5.86
N GLU A 138 2.34 8.71 4.56
CA GLU A 138 1.64 7.56 3.99
C GLU A 138 2.26 6.24 4.45
N LEU A 139 3.59 6.16 4.52
CA LEU A 139 4.30 4.99 5.04
C LEU A 139 3.99 4.76 6.52
N LYS A 140 3.92 5.82 7.33
CA LYS A 140 3.55 5.70 8.73
C LYS A 140 2.13 5.16 8.90
N ILE A 141 1.16 5.68 8.15
CA ILE A 141 -0.22 5.19 8.18
C ILE A 141 -0.26 3.70 7.80
N ALA A 142 0.47 3.30 6.76
CA ALA A 142 0.55 1.91 6.32
C ALA A 142 1.18 1.01 7.39
N GLN A 143 2.23 1.47 8.06
CA GLN A 143 2.90 0.75 9.14
C GLN A 143 1.98 0.57 10.35
N ASP A 144 1.28 1.62 10.76
CA ASP A 144 0.33 1.58 11.87
C ASP A 144 -0.82 0.59 11.58
N ALA A 145 -1.38 0.62 10.37
CA ALA A 145 -2.41 -0.32 9.93
C ALA A 145 -1.92 -1.78 9.92
N TYR A 146 -0.68 -2.01 9.46
CA TYR A 146 -0.09 -3.35 9.49
C TYR A 146 0.11 -3.84 10.92
N THR A 147 0.64 -3.00 11.80
CA THR A 147 0.84 -3.30 13.23
C THR A 147 -0.48 -3.63 13.91
N GLU A 148 -1.52 -2.84 13.68
CA GLU A 148 -2.86 -3.09 14.20
C GLU A 148 -3.41 -4.44 13.75
N SER A 149 -3.18 -4.81 12.48
CA SER A 149 -3.62 -6.10 11.93
C SER A 149 -2.97 -7.30 12.62
N ILE A 150 -1.71 -7.16 13.07
CA ILE A 150 -1.00 -8.18 13.85
C ILE A 150 -1.53 -8.23 15.28
N THR A 151 -1.68 -7.07 15.92
CA THR A 151 -2.19 -6.95 17.30
C THR A 151 -3.54 -7.63 17.46
N ARG A 152 -4.43 -7.48 16.49
CA ARG A 152 -5.74 -8.17 16.49
C ARG A 152 -5.63 -9.71 16.49
N ILE A 153 -4.63 -10.28 15.82
CA ILE A 153 -4.41 -11.74 15.81
C ILE A 153 -3.84 -12.21 17.14
N LEU A 154 -2.98 -11.38 17.74
CA LEU A 154 -2.38 -11.70 19.04
C LEU A 154 -3.37 -11.55 20.20
N ASN A 155 -4.52 -10.92 19.97
CA ASN A 155 -5.51 -10.57 21.03
C ASN A 155 -4.88 -9.73 22.16
N ILE A 156 -3.98 -8.80 21.81
CA ILE A 156 -3.31 -7.90 22.75
C ILE A 156 -4.00 -6.53 22.72
#